data_0b80463a7704d3490828ffc109d74d97
#
_entry.id   0b80463a7704d3490828ffc109d74d97
#
_cell.length_a   1.000
_cell.length_b   1.000
_cell.length_c   1.000
_cell.angle_alpha   90.00
_cell.angle_beta   90.00
_cell.angle_gamma   90.00
#
_symmetry.space_group_name_H-M   'P 1'
#
loop_
_entity.id
_entity.type
_entity.pdbx_description
1 polymer ?
#
loop_
_entity_poly.entity_id
_entity_poly.type
_entity_poly.pdbx_seq_one_letter_code
_entity_poly.pdbx_strand_id
1 'polypeptide(L)'
;MIMGRKNSLKKIVALTAFDYSFSRLIDTTDIDIILVGDSLAMVALGHSTTLPVTMEEMIIHTRAVSRGCHNALLIADMPFMSYQVSDEQAITNAGRFIQEAGAQAVKLEGGTRMAKRIQALTDADIPVMGHIGITPQSIHRLGKYQAQGKTFEDARKIKQDALALQEAGVFSIVLEGIYDDLAAEITQDLKVPTIGIGAGVKCDGQILVLHDLLGLGMDPSPKFVKKFTNLANETKKAVNNYIQEVRNETFPDADHSYNLKIKKLMSNTKDA
;
A
#
# COMPACT_ATOMS: atom_id res chain seq x y z
N MET A 1 -13.63 11.84 -7.18
CA MET A 1 -13.11 10.74 -8.05
C MET A 1 -11.69 11.07 -8.46
N ILE A 2 -10.76 10.11 -8.46
CA ILE A 2 -9.31 10.32 -8.68
C ILE A 2 -9.01 10.89 -10.08
N MET A 3 -9.67 10.43 -11.13
CA MET A 3 -9.46 10.95 -12.49
C MET A 3 -9.66 12.47 -12.60
N GLY A 4 -10.63 13.04 -11.88
CA GLY A 4 -10.86 14.50 -11.86
C GLY A 4 -9.76 15.31 -11.15
N ARG A 5 -8.75 14.65 -10.58
CA ARG A 5 -7.62 15.30 -9.90
C ARG A 5 -6.39 15.48 -10.81
N LYS A 6 -6.50 15.08 -12.09
CA LYS A 6 -5.46 15.36 -13.09
C LYS A 6 -5.20 16.86 -13.18
N ASN A 7 -3.94 17.28 -13.10
CA ASN A 7 -3.52 18.68 -13.07
C ASN A 7 -4.14 19.56 -11.95
N SER A 8 -4.68 18.92 -10.91
CA SER A 8 -5.22 19.64 -9.74
C SER A 8 -4.11 20.29 -8.92
N LEU A 9 -4.39 21.45 -8.36
CA LEU A 9 -3.50 22.09 -7.38
C LEU A 9 -3.38 21.26 -6.09
N LYS A 10 -4.44 20.55 -5.69
CA LYS A 10 -4.41 19.63 -4.56
C LYS A 10 -3.88 18.27 -5.05
N LYS A 11 -2.65 17.92 -4.67
CA LYS A 11 -2.03 16.65 -5.02
C LYS A 11 -2.77 15.48 -4.40
N ILE A 12 -2.75 14.33 -5.10
CA ILE A 12 -3.30 13.07 -4.61
C ILE A 12 -2.30 12.48 -3.61
N VAL A 13 -2.79 12.11 -2.42
CA VAL A 13 -1.96 11.50 -1.38
C VAL A 13 -2.40 10.06 -1.17
N ALA A 14 -1.45 9.14 -1.29
CA ALA A 14 -1.68 7.71 -1.13
C ALA A 14 -0.71 7.10 -0.11
N LEU A 15 -1.19 6.12 0.64
CA LEU A 15 -0.38 5.29 1.53
C LEU A 15 -0.78 3.82 1.42
N THR A 16 0.16 2.92 1.72
CA THR A 16 -0.23 1.53 1.92
C THR A 16 -0.80 1.32 3.32
N ALA A 17 -1.69 0.33 3.47
CA ALA A 17 -2.08 -0.22 4.76
C ALA A 17 -2.30 -1.73 4.64
N PHE A 18 -2.06 -2.48 5.73
CA PHE A 18 -2.10 -3.94 5.71
C PHE A 18 -2.99 -4.55 6.80
N ASP A 19 -3.58 -3.74 7.67
CA ASP A 19 -4.45 -4.18 8.75
C ASP A 19 -5.55 -3.16 9.05
N TYR A 20 -6.51 -3.59 9.86
CA TYR A 20 -7.65 -2.78 10.28
C TYR A 20 -7.25 -1.54 11.08
N SER A 21 -6.31 -1.68 12.01
CA SER A 21 -5.98 -0.60 12.96
C SER A 21 -5.33 0.59 12.26
N PHE A 22 -4.32 0.32 11.42
CA PHE A 22 -3.70 1.36 10.60
C PHE A 22 -4.66 1.91 9.55
N SER A 23 -5.46 1.07 8.89
CA SER A 23 -6.45 1.54 7.92
C SER A 23 -7.41 2.54 8.54
N ARG A 24 -8.03 2.18 9.68
CA ARG A 24 -8.95 3.06 10.40
C ARG A 24 -8.30 4.37 10.82
N LEU A 25 -7.05 4.32 11.30
CA LEU A 25 -6.32 5.51 11.72
C LEU A 25 -6.03 6.43 10.53
N ILE A 26 -5.55 5.89 9.42
CA ILE A 26 -5.22 6.65 8.21
C ILE A 26 -6.49 7.25 7.59
N ASP A 27 -7.59 6.50 7.54
CA ASP A 27 -8.86 6.93 6.94
C ASP A 27 -9.53 8.11 7.68
N THR A 28 -9.08 8.42 8.91
CA THR A 28 -9.49 9.64 9.63
C THR A 28 -8.73 10.89 9.19
N THR A 29 -7.72 10.74 8.35
CA THR A 29 -6.97 11.87 7.77
C THR A 29 -7.52 12.26 6.39
N ASP A 30 -6.96 13.29 5.76
CA ASP A 30 -7.33 13.70 4.40
C ASP A 30 -6.57 12.90 3.33
N ILE A 31 -6.43 11.59 3.54
CA ILE A 31 -5.83 10.66 2.57
C ILE A 31 -6.80 10.39 1.43
N ASP A 32 -6.30 10.36 0.18
CA ASP A 32 -7.15 10.10 -0.99
C ASP A 32 -7.23 8.60 -1.34
N ILE A 33 -6.14 7.85 -1.13
CA ILE A 33 -6.02 6.44 -1.52
C ILE A 33 -5.36 5.63 -0.42
N ILE A 34 -5.94 4.48 -0.10
CA ILE A 34 -5.30 3.42 0.68
C ILE A 34 -5.06 2.23 -0.25
N LEU A 35 -3.80 1.81 -0.36
CA LEU A 35 -3.38 0.67 -1.17
C LEU A 35 -3.00 -0.51 -0.27
N VAL A 36 -3.64 -1.66 -0.47
CA VAL A 36 -3.11 -2.92 0.04
C VAL A 36 -2.09 -3.43 -0.97
N GLY A 37 -0.85 -2.99 -0.79
CA GLY A 37 0.25 -3.30 -1.70
C GLY A 37 0.84 -4.69 -1.44
N ASP A 38 1.35 -5.36 -2.48
CA ASP A 38 2.10 -6.62 -2.34
C ASP A 38 3.43 -6.45 -1.59
N SER A 39 3.86 -5.19 -1.37
CA SER A 39 4.94 -4.82 -0.43
C SER A 39 4.70 -5.35 0.99
N LEU A 40 3.46 -5.73 1.36
CA LEU A 40 3.17 -6.42 2.61
C LEU A 40 4.00 -7.70 2.78
N ALA A 41 4.32 -8.39 1.68
CA ALA A 41 5.20 -9.55 1.71
C ALA A 41 6.52 -9.25 2.43
N MET A 42 7.10 -8.07 2.17
CA MET A 42 8.38 -7.67 2.73
C MET A 42 8.24 -7.06 4.13
N VAL A 43 7.35 -6.10 4.32
CA VAL A 43 7.30 -5.29 5.56
C VAL A 43 6.39 -5.87 6.64
N ALA A 44 5.44 -6.73 6.29
CA ALA A 44 4.52 -7.37 7.24
C ALA A 44 4.76 -8.87 7.39
N LEU A 45 5.11 -9.58 6.31
CA LEU A 45 5.32 -11.04 6.33
C LEU A 45 6.80 -11.44 6.40
N GLY A 46 7.75 -10.49 6.21
CA GLY A 46 9.19 -10.72 6.38
C GLY A 46 9.87 -11.44 5.21
N HIS A 47 9.25 -11.50 4.04
CA HIS A 47 9.88 -12.03 2.83
C HIS A 47 10.92 -11.06 2.25
N SER A 48 11.88 -11.58 1.50
CA SER A 48 12.91 -10.76 0.85
C SER A 48 12.44 -10.04 -0.42
N THR A 49 11.32 -10.46 -1.00
CA THR A 49 10.70 -9.88 -2.21
C THR A 49 9.19 -9.92 -2.10
N THR A 50 8.49 -9.27 -3.05
CA THR A 50 7.02 -9.33 -3.13
C THR A 50 6.49 -10.62 -3.75
N LEU A 51 7.34 -11.43 -4.39
CA LEU A 51 6.93 -12.59 -5.18
C LEU A 51 6.21 -13.71 -4.41
N PRO A 52 6.55 -14.01 -3.13
CA PRO A 52 5.94 -15.11 -2.43
C PRO A 52 4.49 -14.89 -1.99
N VAL A 53 4.03 -13.64 -1.91
CA VAL A 53 2.68 -13.37 -1.41
C VAL A 53 1.61 -13.93 -2.34
N THR A 54 0.64 -14.61 -1.76
CA THR A 54 -0.43 -15.30 -2.46
C THR A 54 -1.68 -14.44 -2.61
N MET A 55 -2.61 -14.83 -3.49
CA MET A 55 -3.95 -14.22 -3.60
C MET A 55 -4.71 -14.30 -2.27
N GLU A 56 -4.61 -15.43 -1.55
CA GLU A 56 -5.32 -15.63 -0.29
C GLU A 56 -4.84 -14.66 0.80
N GLU A 57 -3.52 -14.49 0.93
CA GLU A 57 -2.95 -13.51 1.85
C GLU A 57 -3.37 -12.09 1.50
N MET A 58 -3.29 -11.70 0.23
CA MET A 58 -3.75 -10.40 -0.24
C MET A 58 -5.24 -10.15 0.05
N ILE A 59 -6.10 -11.15 -0.15
CA ILE A 59 -7.54 -11.07 0.17
C ILE A 59 -7.76 -10.91 1.68
N ILE A 60 -7.05 -11.66 2.52
CA ILE A 60 -7.16 -11.55 3.98
C ILE A 60 -6.80 -10.12 4.44
N HIS A 61 -5.67 -9.59 3.97
CA HIS A 61 -5.22 -8.25 4.32
C HIS A 61 -6.16 -7.16 3.76
N THR A 62 -6.59 -7.29 2.51
CA THR A 62 -7.54 -6.34 1.89
C THR A 62 -8.87 -6.31 2.65
N ARG A 63 -9.40 -7.47 3.04
CA ARG A 63 -10.61 -7.59 3.86
C ARG A 63 -10.46 -6.94 5.24
N ALA A 64 -9.28 -7.04 5.86
CA ALA A 64 -9.00 -6.36 7.12
C ALA A 64 -8.96 -4.84 6.96
N VAL A 65 -8.28 -4.36 5.91
CA VAL A 65 -8.17 -2.92 5.58
C VAL A 65 -9.53 -2.34 5.22
N SER A 66 -10.37 -3.04 4.44
CA SER A 66 -11.68 -2.54 3.99
C SER A 66 -12.64 -2.22 5.14
N ARG A 67 -12.53 -2.96 6.27
CA ARG A 67 -13.34 -2.68 7.48
C ARG A 67 -12.97 -1.36 8.17
N GLY A 68 -11.79 -0.83 7.91
CA GLY A 68 -11.32 0.44 8.47
C GLY A 68 -11.27 1.59 7.47
N CYS A 69 -11.51 1.34 6.18
CA CYS A 69 -11.45 2.31 5.09
C CYS A 69 -12.87 2.67 4.63
N HIS A 70 -13.31 3.90 4.87
CA HIS A 70 -14.66 4.38 4.56
C HIS A 70 -14.68 5.65 3.70
N ASN A 71 -13.61 6.45 3.74
CA ASN A 71 -13.50 7.73 3.08
C ASN A 71 -12.54 7.68 1.88
N ALA A 72 -11.39 7.02 2.03
CA ALA A 72 -10.39 6.87 0.98
C ALA A 72 -10.80 5.84 -0.07
N LEU A 73 -10.26 5.96 -1.29
CA LEU A 73 -10.37 4.92 -2.30
C LEU A 73 -9.49 3.73 -1.91
N LEU A 74 -10.11 2.56 -1.71
CA LEU A 74 -9.40 1.32 -1.40
C LEU A 74 -9.00 0.58 -2.68
N ILE A 75 -7.70 0.36 -2.85
CA ILE A 75 -7.11 -0.37 -3.98
C ILE A 75 -6.37 -1.59 -3.46
N ALA A 76 -6.47 -2.73 -4.16
CA ALA A 76 -5.71 -3.93 -3.86
C ALA A 76 -4.72 -4.26 -4.97
N ASP A 77 -3.48 -4.61 -4.61
CA ASP A 77 -2.50 -5.14 -5.57
C ASP A 77 -2.86 -6.56 -5.98
N MET A 78 -2.78 -6.82 -7.27
CA MET A 78 -2.79 -8.17 -7.81
C MET A 78 -1.38 -8.77 -7.65
N PRO A 79 -1.19 -9.82 -6.83
CA PRO A 79 0.13 -10.40 -6.59
C PRO A 79 0.69 -11.11 -7.83
N PHE A 80 2.00 -11.39 -7.80
CA PHE A 80 2.67 -12.10 -8.88
C PHE A 80 1.97 -13.41 -9.22
N MET A 81 1.82 -13.72 -10.52
CA MET A 81 1.11 -14.88 -11.09
C MET A 81 -0.41 -14.90 -10.88
N SER A 82 -1.01 -13.83 -10.39
CA SER A 82 -2.47 -13.74 -10.29
C SER A 82 -3.14 -13.16 -11.54
N TYR A 83 -2.38 -12.55 -12.45
CA TYR A 83 -2.92 -11.89 -13.67
C TYR A 83 -2.09 -12.16 -14.94
N GLN A 84 -0.92 -12.80 -14.83
CA GLN A 84 0.00 -12.96 -15.96
C GLN A 84 -0.41 -14.08 -16.93
N VAL A 85 -1.14 -15.09 -16.47
CA VAL A 85 -1.40 -16.32 -17.22
C VAL A 85 -2.45 -16.12 -18.32
N SER A 86 -3.62 -15.60 -17.97
CA SER A 86 -4.71 -15.39 -18.93
C SER A 86 -5.64 -14.21 -18.53
N ASP A 87 -6.48 -13.74 -19.47
CA ASP A 87 -7.47 -12.70 -19.22
C ASP A 87 -8.52 -13.19 -18.19
N GLU A 88 -8.96 -14.44 -18.31
CA GLU A 88 -9.94 -15.07 -17.43
C GLU A 88 -9.40 -15.18 -16.00
N GLN A 89 -8.12 -15.55 -15.82
CA GLN A 89 -7.49 -15.60 -14.51
C GLN A 89 -7.46 -14.19 -13.88
N ALA A 90 -7.04 -13.19 -14.65
CA ALA A 90 -6.95 -11.83 -14.16
C ALA A 90 -8.32 -11.28 -13.73
N ILE A 91 -9.36 -11.47 -14.57
CA ILE A 91 -10.74 -11.04 -14.26
C ILE A 91 -11.25 -11.76 -13.01
N THR A 92 -11.08 -13.09 -12.94
CA THR A 92 -11.51 -13.88 -11.78
C THR A 92 -10.83 -13.40 -10.50
N ASN A 93 -9.51 -13.21 -10.50
CA ASN A 93 -8.76 -12.79 -9.32
C ASN A 93 -9.05 -11.33 -8.93
N ALA A 94 -9.17 -10.43 -9.89
CA ALA A 94 -9.57 -9.04 -9.63
C ALA A 94 -11.00 -8.96 -9.07
N GLY A 95 -11.92 -9.76 -9.63
CA GLY A 95 -13.30 -9.88 -9.13
C GLY A 95 -13.35 -10.33 -7.67
N ARG A 96 -12.46 -11.22 -7.23
CA ARG A 96 -12.35 -11.65 -5.84
C ARG A 96 -11.98 -10.50 -4.90
N PHE A 97 -11.07 -9.61 -5.31
CA PHE A 97 -10.75 -8.41 -4.51
C PHE A 97 -11.96 -7.49 -4.31
N ILE A 98 -12.78 -7.33 -5.33
CA ILE A 98 -13.99 -6.51 -5.25
C ILE A 98 -15.06 -7.20 -4.39
N GLN A 99 -15.39 -8.46 -4.71
CA GLN A 99 -16.52 -9.18 -4.11
C GLN A 99 -16.23 -9.69 -2.70
N GLU A 100 -15.04 -10.29 -2.49
CA GLU A 100 -14.73 -10.94 -1.20
C GLU A 100 -14.01 -10.00 -0.23
N ALA A 101 -13.20 -9.07 -0.74
CA ALA A 101 -12.33 -8.25 0.10
C ALA A 101 -12.76 -6.79 0.24
N GLY A 102 -13.72 -6.32 -0.59
CA GLY A 102 -14.28 -4.97 -0.50
C GLY A 102 -13.37 -3.88 -1.08
N ALA A 103 -12.39 -4.24 -1.94
CA ALA A 103 -11.65 -3.26 -2.71
C ALA A 103 -12.56 -2.59 -3.77
N GLN A 104 -12.24 -1.37 -4.16
CA GLN A 104 -12.96 -0.61 -5.17
C GLN A 104 -12.22 -0.56 -6.51
N ALA A 105 -10.95 -0.95 -6.51
CA ALA A 105 -10.09 -1.04 -7.69
C ALA A 105 -8.95 -2.02 -7.44
N VAL A 106 -8.26 -2.42 -8.50
CA VAL A 106 -7.06 -3.23 -8.40
C VAL A 106 -5.85 -2.48 -9.00
N LYS A 107 -4.64 -2.83 -8.53
CA LYS A 107 -3.39 -2.39 -9.15
C LYS A 107 -2.65 -3.59 -9.73
N LEU A 108 -1.98 -3.40 -10.87
CA LEU A 108 -1.08 -4.40 -11.43
C LEU A 108 0.11 -3.77 -12.15
N GLU A 109 1.19 -4.53 -12.24
CA GLU A 109 2.48 -4.08 -12.77
C GLU A 109 2.70 -4.47 -14.22
N GLY A 110 3.30 -3.56 -14.97
CA GLY A 110 3.76 -3.75 -16.33
C GLY A 110 3.18 -2.74 -17.30
N GLY A 111 3.93 -2.48 -18.36
CA GLY A 111 3.55 -1.53 -19.42
C GLY A 111 2.85 -2.21 -20.58
N THR A 112 3.28 -1.92 -21.80
CA THR A 112 2.70 -2.40 -23.07
C THR A 112 2.36 -3.91 -23.08
N ARG A 113 3.18 -4.73 -22.42
CA ARG A 113 2.93 -6.18 -22.34
C ARG A 113 1.68 -6.55 -21.55
N MET A 114 1.24 -5.68 -20.65
CA MET A 114 0.05 -5.88 -19.82
C MET A 114 -1.16 -5.09 -20.30
N ALA A 115 -1.02 -4.25 -21.34
CA ALA A 115 -2.10 -3.42 -21.86
C ALA A 115 -3.35 -4.24 -22.21
N LYS A 116 -3.18 -5.37 -22.93
CA LYS A 116 -4.30 -6.28 -23.24
C LYS A 116 -4.97 -6.84 -21.98
N ARG A 117 -4.18 -7.18 -20.95
CA ARG A 117 -4.68 -7.70 -19.69
C ARG A 117 -5.49 -6.64 -18.95
N ILE A 118 -5.01 -5.40 -18.95
CA ILE A 118 -5.69 -4.25 -18.35
C ILE A 118 -7.00 -3.98 -19.11
N GLN A 119 -6.97 -3.99 -20.45
CA GLN A 119 -8.15 -3.83 -21.26
C GLN A 119 -9.25 -4.85 -20.90
N ALA A 120 -8.88 -6.12 -20.74
CA ALA A 120 -9.84 -7.17 -20.35
C ALA A 120 -10.47 -6.92 -18.97
N LEU A 121 -9.70 -6.35 -18.01
CA LEU A 121 -10.22 -5.96 -16.71
C LEU A 121 -11.17 -4.75 -16.82
N THR A 122 -10.77 -3.73 -17.57
CA THR A 122 -11.61 -2.52 -17.75
C THR A 122 -12.88 -2.80 -18.55
N ASP A 123 -12.84 -3.71 -19.53
CA ASP A 123 -14.02 -4.19 -20.26
C ASP A 123 -14.97 -5.02 -19.36
N ALA A 124 -14.46 -5.57 -18.26
CA ALA A 124 -15.24 -6.24 -17.23
C ALA A 124 -15.68 -5.28 -16.08
N ASP A 125 -15.66 -3.98 -16.29
CA ASP A 125 -16.03 -2.93 -15.33
C ASP A 125 -15.18 -2.93 -14.03
N ILE A 126 -13.96 -3.46 -14.06
CA ILE A 126 -13.03 -3.46 -12.93
C ILE A 126 -12.07 -2.27 -13.09
N PRO A 127 -12.11 -1.26 -12.20
CA PRO A 127 -11.19 -0.12 -12.28
C PRO A 127 -9.74 -0.56 -12.00
N VAL A 128 -8.81 -0.12 -12.86
CA VAL A 128 -7.40 -0.52 -12.80
C VAL A 128 -6.49 0.69 -12.59
N MET A 129 -5.59 0.61 -11.62
CA MET A 129 -4.41 1.44 -11.49
C MET A 129 -3.22 0.70 -12.12
N GLY A 130 -2.57 1.33 -13.10
CA GLY A 130 -1.35 0.79 -13.72
C GLY A 130 -0.10 1.07 -12.88
N HIS A 131 0.98 0.34 -13.14
CA HIS A 131 2.27 0.57 -12.47
C HIS A 131 3.44 0.29 -13.42
N ILE A 132 4.29 1.30 -13.64
CA ILE A 132 5.48 1.23 -14.50
C ILE A 132 6.72 1.83 -13.82
N GLY A 133 7.88 1.61 -14.43
CA GLY A 133 9.18 1.97 -13.90
C GLY A 133 9.84 0.78 -13.21
N ILE A 134 10.23 0.92 -11.97
CA ILE A 134 10.58 -0.23 -11.13
C ILE A 134 9.29 -1.02 -10.89
N THR A 135 9.32 -2.28 -11.24
CA THR A 135 8.21 -3.21 -11.01
C THR A 135 8.73 -4.35 -10.13
N PRO A 136 8.47 -4.32 -8.80
CA PRO A 136 9.02 -5.30 -7.85
C PRO A 136 8.76 -6.75 -8.21
N GLN A 137 7.60 -7.06 -8.79
CA GLN A 137 7.27 -8.40 -9.29
C GLN A 137 8.18 -8.85 -10.45
N SER A 138 8.89 -7.94 -11.10
CA SER A 138 9.84 -8.25 -12.19
C SER A 138 11.30 -8.32 -11.72
N ILE A 139 11.58 -8.47 -10.43
CA ILE A 139 12.94 -8.39 -9.87
C ILE A 139 13.91 -9.35 -10.52
N HIS A 140 13.50 -10.57 -10.82
CA HIS A 140 14.37 -11.55 -11.52
C HIS A 140 14.73 -11.15 -12.94
N ARG A 141 13.89 -10.36 -13.62
CA ARG A 141 14.18 -9.81 -14.95
C ARG A 141 15.01 -8.53 -14.85
N LEU A 142 14.75 -7.68 -13.85
CA LEU A 142 15.47 -6.42 -13.64
C LEU A 142 16.85 -6.62 -13.01
N GLY A 143 17.02 -7.68 -12.23
CA GLY A 143 18.25 -8.01 -11.51
C GLY A 143 18.50 -7.16 -10.27
N LYS A 144 18.07 -5.92 -10.25
CA LYS A 144 18.20 -4.99 -9.13
C LYS A 144 17.19 -3.85 -9.21
N TYR A 145 16.87 -3.25 -8.07
CA TYR A 145 16.07 -2.03 -7.98
C TYR A 145 16.95 -0.81 -8.24
N GLN A 146 16.81 -0.20 -9.41
CA GLN A 146 17.49 1.06 -9.74
C GLN A 146 16.60 1.96 -10.58
N ALA A 147 16.80 3.28 -10.47
CA ALA A 147 16.02 4.26 -11.22
C ALA A 147 16.07 3.98 -12.73
N GLN A 148 14.92 4.08 -13.37
CA GLN A 148 14.66 3.75 -14.77
C GLN A 148 14.58 5.02 -15.64
N GLY A 149 14.82 4.87 -16.95
CA GLY A 149 14.71 5.98 -17.90
C GLY A 149 15.99 6.80 -18.05
N LYS A 150 17.17 6.23 -17.73
CA LYS A 150 18.46 6.90 -17.84
C LYS A 150 18.90 7.15 -19.27
N THR A 151 18.58 6.24 -20.19
CA THR A 151 18.93 6.35 -21.61
C THR A 151 17.73 6.82 -22.40
N PHE A 152 17.99 7.40 -23.60
CA PHE A 152 16.90 7.81 -24.50
C PHE A 152 15.98 6.65 -24.88
N GLU A 153 16.55 5.46 -25.08
CA GLU A 153 15.79 4.26 -25.42
C GLU A 153 14.91 3.79 -24.26
N ASP A 154 15.44 3.76 -23.03
CA ASP A 154 14.65 3.44 -21.83
C ASP A 154 13.53 4.45 -21.62
N ALA A 155 13.85 5.76 -21.74
CA ALA A 155 12.86 6.82 -21.58
C ALA A 155 11.71 6.68 -22.60
N ARG A 156 12.07 6.45 -23.88
CA ARG A 156 11.08 6.20 -24.93
C ARG A 156 10.16 5.02 -24.62
N LYS A 157 10.75 3.92 -24.14
CA LYS A 157 10.00 2.72 -23.77
C LYS A 157 9.03 2.98 -22.62
N ILE A 158 9.48 3.67 -21.55
CA ILE A 158 8.61 4.00 -20.41
C ILE A 158 7.46 4.91 -20.83
N LYS A 159 7.70 5.88 -21.73
CA LYS A 159 6.64 6.72 -22.31
C LYS A 159 5.63 5.89 -23.10
N GLN A 160 6.11 4.94 -23.92
CA GLN A 160 5.24 4.03 -24.66
C GLN A 160 4.42 3.14 -23.71
N ASP A 161 5.05 2.63 -22.65
CA ASP A 161 4.35 1.86 -21.60
C ASP A 161 3.24 2.70 -20.96
N ALA A 162 3.51 3.95 -20.58
CA ALA A 162 2.54 4.85 -19.98
C ALA A 162 1.32 5.13 -20.91
N LEU A 163 1.57 5.42 -22.18
CA LEU A 163 0.52 5.64 -23.16
C LEU A 163 -0.33 4.40 -23.40
N ALA A 164 0.32 3.23 -23.53
CA ALA A 164 -0.39 1.97 -23.73
C ALA A 164 -1.31 1.62 -22.55
N LEU A 165 -0.89 1.93 -21.31
CA LEU A 165 -1.75 1.75 -20.14
C LEU A 165 -2.93 2.71 -20.14
N GLN A 166 -2.72 3.96 -20.50
CA GLN A 166 -3.82 4.92 -20.63
C GLN A 166 -4.85 4.47 -21.69
N GLU A 167 -4.37 4.01 -22.86
CA GLU A 167 -5.23 3.49 -23.93
C GLU A 167 -6.00 2.24 -23.50
N ALA A 168 -5.41 1.41 -22.64
CA ALA A 168 -6.06 0.25 -22.06
C ALA A 168 -7.10 0.59 -20.96
N GLY A 169 -7.29 1.88 -20.62
CA GLY A 169 -8.37 2.35 -19.77
C GLY A 169 -8.05 2.44 -18.28
N VAL A 170 -6.76 2.48 -17.87
CA VAL A 170 -6.44 2.71 -16.46
C VAL A 170 -6.95 4.08 -15.98
N PHE A 171 -7.38 4.17 -14.72
CA PHE A 171 -7.81 5.45 -14.14
C PHE A 171 -6.64 6.27 -13.55
N SER A 172 -5.50 5.65 -13.29
CA SER A 172 -4.25 6.30 -12.84
C SER A 172 -3.06 5.38 -13.06
N ILE A 173 -1.83 5.93 -13.01
CA ILE A 173 -0.59 5.17 -13.19
C ILE A 173 0.39 5.51 -12.07
N VAL A 174 0.91 4.48 -11.39
CA VAL A 174 2.05 4.62 -10.49
C VAL A 174 3.33 4.68 -11.33
N LEU A 175 4.16 5.69 -11.04
CA LEU A 175 5.50 5.88 -11.60
C LEU A 175 6.51 5.62 -10.48
N GLU A 176 7.17 4.44 -10.50
CA GLU A 176 8.11 4.07 -9.46
C GLU A 176 9.56 4.15 -9.96
N GLY A 177 10.40 4.89 -9.21
CA GLY A 177 11.84 4.96 -9.47
C GLY A 177 12.18 5.40 -10.90
N ILE A 178 11.48 6.39 -11.41
CA ILE A 178 11.72 7.01 -12.73
C ILE A 178 12.42 8.34 -12.50
N TYR A 179 13.39 8.69 -13.35
CA TYR A 179 14.02 10.01 -13.29
C TYR A 179 12.96 11.12 -13.34
N ASP A 180 13.10 12.13 -12.49
CA ASP A 180 12.10 13.16 -12.23
C ASP A 180 11.70 13.99 -13.46
N ASP A 181 12.64 14.32 -14.34
CA ASP A 181 12.36 15.02 -15.60
C ASP A 181 11.49 14.15 -16.52
N LEU A 182 11.82 12.87 -16.67
CA LEU A 182 11.02 11.93 -17.45
C LEU A 182 9.63 11.72 -16.88
N ALA A 183 9.52 11.58 -15.55
CA ALA A 183 8.24 11.46 -14.87
C ALA A 183 7.38 12.71 -15.04
N ALA A 184 7.99 13.91 -15.05
CA ALA A 184 7.32 15.16 -15.33
C ALA A 184 6.75 15.21 -16.75
N GLU A 185 7.52 14.80 -17.75
CA GLU A 185 7.09 14.72 -19.16
C GLU A 185 5.93 13.72 -19.31
N ILE A 186 6.06 12.51 -18.76
CA ILE A 186 4.99 11.49 -18.76
C ILE A 186 3.72 12.05 -18.12
N THR A 187 3.86 12.72 -16.97
CA THR A 187 2.72 13.32 -16.29
C THR A 187 2.03 14.37 -17.17
N GLN A 188 2.79 15.18 -17.88
CA GLN A 188 2.24 16.19 -18.78
C GLN A 188 1.52 15.58 -19.98
N ASP A 189 2.08 14.51 -20.58
CA ASP A 189 1.57 13.87 -21.79
C ASP A 189 0.29 13.06 -21.55
N LEU A 190 0.08 12.54 -20.32
CA LEU A 190 -1.06 11.69 -19.99
C LEU A 190 -2.32 12.51 -19.64
N LYS A 191 -3.48 11.91 -19.90
CA LYS A 191 -4.80 12.41 -19.49
C LYS A 191 -5.25 11.86 -18.14
N VAL A 192 -4.65 10.76 -17.68
CA VAL A 192 -4.91 10.14 -16.38
C VAL A 192 -3.89 10.62 -15.35
N PRO A 193 -4.24 10.70 -14.04
CA PRO A 193 -3.31 11.11 -13.00
C PRO A 193 -2.15 10.14 -12.83
N THR A 194 -0.96 10.67 -12.53
CA THR A 194 0.22 9.92 -12.16
C THR A 194 0.48 10.01 -10.66
N ILE A 195 0.84 8.87 -10.04
CA ILE A 195 1.19 8.76 -8.62
C ILE A 195 2.67 8.38 -8.53
N GLY A 196 3.50 9.29 -8.03
CA GLY A 196 4.95 9.08 -7.96
C GLY A 196 5.38 8.35 -6.68
N ILE A 197 6.37 7.48 -6.80
CA ILE A 197 7.19 6.99 -5.71
C ILE A 197 8.63 6.93 -6.20
N GLY A 198 9.49 7.81 -5.68
CA GLY A 198 10.83 7.98 -6.24
C GLY A 198 10.85 8.47 -7.69
N ALA A 199 9.87 9.29 -8.09
CA ALA A 199 9.70 9.80 -9.45
C ALA A 199 9.56 11.35 -9.48
N GLY A 200 10.03 12.02 -8.45
CA GLY A 200 10.01 13.49 -8.33
C GLY A 200 8.66 14.09 -7.98
N VAL A 201 8.63 15.40 -7.79
CA VAL A 201 7.50 16.16 -7.23
C VAL A 201 6.44 16.52 -8.28
N LYS A 202 6.73 16.34 -9.57
CA LYS A 202 5.88 16.80 -10.67
C LYS A 202 4.69 15.88 -10.98
N CYS A 203 4.66 14.66 -10.44
CA CYS A 203 3.50 13.79 -10.54
C CYS A 203 2.24 14.43 -9.93
N ASP A 204 1.05 13.98 -10.33
CA ASP A 204 -0.22 14.47 -9.81
C ASP A 204 -0.47 14.06 -8.35
N GLY A 205 0.21 12.99 -7.88
CA GLY A 205 0.18 12.53 -6.50
C GLY A 205 1.46 11.81 -6.09
N GLN A 206 1.51 11.36 -4.83
CA GLN A 206 2.62 10.58 -4.25
C GLN A 206 2.08 9.43 -3.44
N ILE A 207 2.83 8.31 -3.42
CA ILE A 207 2.57 7.18 -2.55
C ILE A 207 3.83 6.79 -1.78
N LEU A 208 3.67 6.34 -0.54
CA LEU A 208 4.71 5.67 0.25
C LEU A 208 4.16 4.41 0.91
N VAL A 209 5.06 3.49 1.21
CA VAL A 209 4.77 2.38 2.11
C VAL A 209 4.65 2.94 3.53
N LEU A 210 3.55 2.67 4.23
CA LEU A 210 3.30 3.21 5.58
C LEU A 210 4.43 2.85 6.56
N HIS A 211 4.91 1.62 6.52
CA HIS A 211 6.01 1.16 7.38
C HIS A 211 7.28 1.99 7.18
N ASP A 212 7.59 2.35 5.94
CA ASP A 212 8.73 3.22 5.62
C ASP A 212 8.52 4.64 6.17
N LEU A 213 7.33 5.21 5.95
CA LEU A 213 6.94 6.53 6.46
C LEU A 213 7.07 6.60 7.99
N LEU A 214 6.65 5.55 8.69
CA LEU A 214 6.67 5.46 10.15
C LEU A 214 8.04 5.04 10.73
N GLY A 215 9.01 4.67 9.89
CA GLY A 215 10.30 4.18 10.35
C GLY A 215 10.25 2.77 10.95
N LEU A 216 9.32 1.93 10.46
CA LEU A 216 9.22 0.49 10.72
C LEU A 216 9.73 -0.34 9.53
N GLY A 217 10.01 0.30 8.39
CA GLY A 217 10.47 -0.35 7.17
C GLY A 217 11.87 -0.95 7.30
N MET A 218 12.30 -1.61 6.23
CA MET A 218 13.61 -2.28 6.16
C MET A 218 14.77 -1.27 6.12
N ASP A 219 15.91 -1.65 6.70
CA ASP A 219 17.17 -0.92 6.54
C ASP A 219 18.16 -1.78 5.73
N PRO A 220 18.88 -1.19 4.73
CA PRO A 220 18.80 0.21 4.33
C PRO A 220 17.51 0.53 3.55
N SER A 221 16.90 1.68 3.85
CA SER A 221 15.71 2.17 3.13
C SER A 221 16.09 2.66 1.72
N PRO A 222 15.22 2.51 0.70
CA PRO A 222 15.42 3.13 -0.61
C PRO A 222 15.64 4.64 -0.51
N LYS A 223 16.41 5.21 -1.45
CA LYS A 223 16.79 6.65 -1.46
C LYS A 223 15.57 7.59 -1.37
N PHE A 224 14.45 7.21 -1.96
CA PHE A 224 13.23 8.02 -2.01
C PHE A 224 12.39 7.98 -0.72
N VAL A 225 12.72 7.09 0.20
CA VAL A 225 12.00 6.97 1.48
C VAL A 225 12.42 8.09 2.41
N LYS A 226 11.45 8.90 2.81
CA LYS A 226 11.57 9.85 3.92
C LYS A 226 10.81 9.29 5.12
N LYS A 227 11.52 9.04 6.20
CA LYS A 227 10.91 8.69 7.49
C LYS A 227 10.35 9.97 8.14
N PHE A 228 9.06 10.01 8.41
CA PHE A 228 8.40 11.15 9.07
C PHE A 228 8.37 11.00 10.59
N THR A 229 8.60 9.77 11.09
CA THR A 229 8.78 9.46 12.50
C THR A 229 9.69 8.23 12.64
N ASN A 230 10.00 7.82 13.88
CA ASN A 230 10.76 6.62 14.20
C ASN A 230 9.97 5.73 15.18
N LEU A 231 8.89 5.13 14.65
CA LEU A 231 8.00 4.30 15.46
C LEU A 231 8.70 3.05 16.00
N ALA A 232 9.73 2.53 15.32
CA ALA A 232 10.54 1.41 15.81
C ALA A 232 11.20 1.73 17.15
N ASN A 233 11.75 2.93 17.31
CA ASN A 233 12.36 3.35 18.57
C ASN A 233 11.31 3.60 19.67
N GLU A 234 10.19 4.22 19.34
CA GLU A 234 9.10 4.43 20.30
C GLU A 234 8.51 3.10 20.79
N THR A 235 8.35 2.14 19.89
CA THR A 235 7.89 0.78 20.24
C THR A 235 8.88 0.10 21.19
N LYS A 236 10.20 0.15 20.88
CA LYS A 236 11.23 -0.43 21.76
C LYS A 236 11.23 0.22 23.13
N LYS A 237 11.07 1.56 23.19
CA LYS A 237 11.02 2.29 24.46
C LYS A 237 9.79 1.87 25.28
N ALA A 238 8.62 1.82 24.68
CA ALA A 238 7.39 1.40 25.36
C ALA A 238 7.49 -0.03 25.89
N VAL A 239 8.01 -0.97 25.08
CA VAL A 239 8.21 -2.35 25.52
C VAL A 239 9.22 -2.44 26.67
N ASN A 240 10.33 -1.69 26.62
CA ASN A 240 11.31 -1.68 27.69
C ASN A 240 10.74 -1.11 29.01
N ASN A 241 9.94 -0.05 28.94
CA ASN A 241 9.25 0.50 30.11
C ASN A 241 8.31 -0.54 30.73
N TYR A 242 7.47 -1.18 29.90
CA TYR A 242 6.60 -2.26 30.35
C TYR A 242 7.38 -3.39 31.05
N ILE A 243 8.49 -3.83 30.45
CA ILE A 243 9.37 -4.87 31.04
C ILE A 243 9.88 -4.44 32.40
N GLN A 244 10.32 -3.18 32.54
CA GLN A 244 10.85 -2.67 33.84
C GLN A 244 9.73 -2.60 34.89
N GLU A 245 8.57 -2.09 34.54
CA GLU A 245 7.44 -1.98 35.48
C GLU A 245 6.96 -3.34 35.95
N VAL A 246 6.85 -4.33 35.05
CA VAL A 246 6.51 -5.71 35.44
C VAL A 246 7.55 -6.32 36.36
N ARG A 247 8.86 -6.16 36.06
CA ARG A 247 9.96 -6.71 36.87
C ARG A 247 10.11 -6.05 38.25
N ASN A 248 9.73 -4.76 38.34
CA ASN A 248 9.77 -3.99 39.56
C ASN A 248 8.46 -4.08 40.36
N GLU A 249 7.49 -4.91 39.90
CA GLU A 249 6.17 -5.08 40.54
C GLU A 249 5.40 -3.77 40.67
N THR A 250 5.62 -2.81 39.75
CA THR A 250 4.90 -1.54 39.67
C THR A 250 3.75 -1.57 38.66
N PHE A 251 3.72 -2.57 37.76
CA PHE A 251 2.60 -2.89 36.90
C PHE A 251 2.16 -4.35 37.11
N PRO A 252 0.83 -4.63 37.24
CA PRO A 252 -0.28 -3.66 37.23
C PRO A 252 -0.37 -2.89 38.55
N ASP A 253 -0.67 -1.59 38.46
CA ASP A 253 -1.01 -0.75 39.61
C ASP A 253 -2.49 -0.91 40.02
N ALA A 254 -2.94 -0.08 40.99
CA ALA A 254 -4.31 -0.13 41.49
C ALA A 254 -5.38 0.22 40.44
N ASP A 255 -5.03 1.09 39.46
CA ASP A 255 -5.95 1.52 38.40
C ASP A 255 -6.07 0.46 37.29
N HIS A 256 -5.05 -0.41 37.16
CA HIS A 256 -4.99 -1.49 36.20
C HIS A 256 -5.27 -2.86 36.83
N SER A 257 -5.82 -2.92 38.08
CA SER A 257 -6.10 -4.15 38.82
C SER A 257 -7.55 -4.25 39.26
N TYR A 258 -8.15 -5.42 39.13
CA TYR A 258 -9.47 -5.71 39.69
C TYR A 258 -9.37 -6.08 41.15
N ASN A 259 -9.68 -5.15 42.06
CA ASN A 259 -9.64 -5.39 43.52
C ASN A 259 -11.06 -5.70 44.05
N LEU A 260 -11.29 -6.91 44.50
CA LEU A 260 -12.43 -7.23 45.34
C LEU A 260 -12.16 -6.75 46.77
N LYS A 261 -12.90 -5.77 47.29
CA LYS A 261 -12.87 -5.41 48.71
C LYS A 261 -13.59 -6.52 49.49
N ILE A 262 -12.89 -7.65 49.69
CA ILE A 262 -13.43 -8.85 50.38
C ILE A 262 -13.94 -8.52 51.80
N LYS A 263 -13.43 -7.48 52.45
CA LYS A 263 -13.92 -7.04 53.77
C LYS A 263 -15.40 -6.66 53.82
N LYS A 264 -16.03 -6.26 52.68
CA LYS A 264 -17.44 -5.90 52.65
C LYS A 264 -18.37 -7.09 52.41
N LEU A 265 -17.84 -8.21 51.88
CA LEU A 265 -18.60 -9.45 51.68
C LEU A 265 -18.68 -10.31 52.97
N MET A 266 -17.63 -10.27 53.82
CA MET A 266 -17.61 -11.05 55.06
C MET A 266 -18.33 -10.38 56.24
N SER A 267 -18.62 -9.07 56.17
CA SER A 267 -19.44 -8.39 57.19
C SER A 267 -20.94 -8.67 57.04
N ASN A 268 -21.40 -9.04 55.82
CA ASN A 268 -22.83 -9.32 55.59
C ASN A 268 -23.23 -10.80 55.87
N THR A 269 -22.28 -11.66 56.26
CA THR A 269 -22.55 -13.06 56.59
C THR A 269 -22.56 -13.32 58.12
N LYS A 270 -22.42 -12.27 58.97
CA LYS A 270 -22.51 -12.42 60.41
C LYS A 270 -23.87 -12.05 61.02
N ASP A 271 -24.82 -11.58 60.19
CA ASP A 271 -26.19 -11.22 60.65
C ASP A 271 -27.29 -12.07 59.93
N ALA A 272 -27.01 -13.36 59.67
CA ALA A 272 -28.00 -14.34 59.23
C ALA A 272 -28.04 -15.55 60.13
#